data_0d896d5efc9e1450299de9680cbbcd69
#
_entry.id   0d896d5efc9e1450299de9680cbbcd69
#
_cell.length_a   1.000
_cell.length_b   1.000
_cell.length_c   1.000
_cell.angle_alpha   90.00
_cell.angle_beta   90.00
_cell.angle_gamma   90.00
#
_symmetry.space_group_name_H-M   'P 1'
#
loop_
_entity.id
_entity.type
_entity.pdbx_description
1 polymer ?
#
loop_
_entity_poly.entity_id
_entity_poly.type
_entity_poly.pdbx_seq_one_letter_code
_entity_poly.pdbx_strand_id
1 'polypeptide(L)'
;MDTRTKGILTTVVSAVFFGCIPFFVKTICAGGGNTLAAAFYRFFLSLPVLYLYLKAHGISMKMSKEDLTKTVLVTVFGYGGTAVLLFSSYDFIPSGMSTTIHFMYPVFTILGCMIFLKDKVSPMKLLCVALCFGGVLLFYNEESSGSLIGMALAFLSGITYAFYTIYLGRSGLQKIETLKLIFYMNAVAAAMIFVMAVSTQRFTLQLTPLAWGTALVFASATSLIGVLGYQTGVKYIGPQNASILSTFEPITSVIIGILVYQESFSVRTLLGCLCILSAVVIVAKMKD
;
A
#
# COMPACT_ATOMS: atom_id res chain seq x y z
N MET A 1 19.31 13.17 -12.47
CA MET A 1 19.06 12.29 -11.29
C MET A 1 19.23 10.87 -11.77
N ASP A 2 20.08 10.08 -11.12
CA ASP A 2 20.26 8.70 -11.52
C ASP A 2 18.98 7.86 -11.24
N THR A 3 18.88 6.69 -11.88
CA THR A 3 17.71 5.81 -11.85
C THR A 3 17.45 5.30 -10.43
N ARG A 4 18.52 5.04 -9.67
CA ARG A 4 18.42 4.56 -8.30
C ARG A 4 17.87 5.62 -7.35
N THR A 5 18.43 6.83 -7.41
CA THR A 5 17.93 7.97 -6.62
C THR A 5 16.45 8.26 -6.93
N LYS A 6 16.07 8.17 -8.23
CA LYS A 6 14.67 8.29 -8.63
C LYS A 6 13.80 7.21 -7.97
N GLY A 7 14.24 5.96 -7.96
CA GLY A 7 13.52 4.85 -7.32
C GLY A 7 13.35 5.06 -5.81
N ILE A 8 14.41 5.49 -5.11
CA ILE A 8 14.37 5.77 -3.67
C ILE A 8 13.37 6.91 -3.37
N LEU A 9 13.51 8.05 -4.04
CA LEU A 9 12.66 9.21 -3.79
C LEU A 9 11.18 8.94 -4.10
N THR A 10 10.88 8.27 -5.22
CA THR A 10 9.50 7.95 -5.58
C THR A 10 8.88 6.96 -4.59
N THR A 11 9.66 6.01 -4.04
CA THR A 11 9.16 5.09 -3.02
C THR A 11 8.88 5.80 -1.71
N VAL A 12 9.76 6.68 -1.24
CA VAL A 12 9.54 7.44 0.00
C VAL A 12 8.34 8.38 -0.13
N VAL A 13 8.21 9.10 -1.24
CA VAL A 13 7.03 9.93 -1.52
C VAL A 13 5.75 9.08 -1.54
N SER A 14 5.79 7.92 -2.19
CA SER A 14 4.69 6.95 -2.19
C SER A 14 4.29 6.55 -0.76
N ALA A 15 5.27 6.25 0.09
CA ALA A 15 5.03 5.87 1.48
C ALA A 15 4.34 6.98 2.28
N VAL A 16 4.69 8.24 2.06
CA VAL A 16 4.00 9.38 2.67
C VAL A 16 2.51 9.39 2.29
N PHE A 17 2.19 9.21 1.00
CA PHE A 17 0.79 9.19 0.55
C PHE A 17 0.02 7.97 1.05
N PHE A 18 0.65 6.81 1.14
CA PHE A 18 0.01 5.63 1.72
C PHE A 18 -0.20 5.77 3.22
N GLY A 19 0.69 6.45 3.94
CA GLY A 19 0.51 6.78 5.35
C GLY A 19 -0.72 7.64 5.64
N CYS A 20 -1.26 8.34 4.63
CA CYS A 20 -2.52 9.09 4.74
C CYS A 20 -3.78 8.20 4.59
N ILE A 21 -3.67 6.94 4.20
CA ILE A 21 -4.83 6.06 3.93
C ILE A 21 -5.80 5.97 5.11
N PRO A 22 -5.36 5.74 6.36
CA PRO A 22 -6.30 5.67 7.49
C PRO A 22 -7.11 6.94 7.67
N PHE A 23 -6.51 8.11 7.43
CA PHE A 23 -7.22 9.40 7.47
C PHE A 23 -8.34 9.47 6.43
N PHE A 24 -8.05 9.13 5.17
CA PHE A 24 -9.05 9.14 4.11
C PHE A 24 -10.19 8.15 4.41
N VAL A 25 -9.86 6.93 4.83
CA VAL A 25 -10.86 5.89 5.14
C VAL A 25 -11.75 6.33 6.29
N LYS A 26 -11.19 6.85 7.40
CA LYS A 26 -11.95 7.34 8.54
C LYS A 26 -12.90 8.48 8.14
N THR A 27 -12.44 9.43 7.31
CA THR A 27 -13.26 10.55 6.85
C THR A 27 -14.43 10.08 5.96
N ILE A 28 -14.19 9.12 5.07
CA ILE A 28 -15.24 8.54 4.21
C ILE A 28 -16.26 7.78 5.07
N CYS A 29 -15.80 6.99 6.04
CA CYS A 29 -16.68 6.26 6.95
C CYS A 29 -17.53 7.22 7.81
N ALA A 30 -16.95 8.27 8.35
CA ALA A 30 -17.66 9.30 9.12
C ALA A 30 -18.73 10.04 8.29
N GLY A 31 -18.53 10.11 6.97
CA GLY A 31 -19.44 10.75 6.02
C GLY A 31 -20.51 9.81 5.42
N GLY A 32 -20.81 8.67 6.05
CA GLY A 32 -21.87 7.73 5.61
C GLY A 32 -21.35 6.54 4.80
N GLY A 33 -20.04 6.45 4.57
CA GLY A 33 -19.41 5.30 3.92
C GLY A 33 -19.11 4.15 4.91
N ASN A 34 -18.41 3.17 4.38
CA ASN A 34 -17.81 2.08 5.15
C ASN A 34 -16.46 1.71 4.52
N THR A 35 -15.71 0.84 5.18
CA THR A 35 -14.36 0.44 4.77
C THR A 35 -14.33 -0.16 3.36
N LEU A 36 -15.31 -0.97 2.98
CA LEU A 36 -15.41 -1.60 1.67
C LEU A 36 -15.79 -0.58 0.58
N ALA A 37 -16.69 0.38 0.90
CA ALA A 37 -17.01 1.50 0.02
C ALA A 37 -15.80 2.41 -0.21
N ALA A 38 -15.01 2.71 0.84
CA ALA A 38 -13.78 3.47 0.72
C ALA A 38 -12.76 2.76 -0.19
N ALA A 39 -12.61 1.44 -0.06
CA ALA A 39 -11.76 0.64 -0.94
C ALA A 39 -12.26 0.69 -2.40
N PHE A 40 -13.55 0.54 -2.62
CA PHE A 40 -14.16 0.63 -3.96
C PHE A 40 -13.89 1.99 -4.60
N TYR A 41 -14.23 3.09 -3.92
CA TYR A 41 -14.06 4.44 -4.45
C TYR A 41 -12.59 4.80 -4.70
N ARG A 42 -11.67 4.32 -3.89
CA ARG A 42 -10.23 4.49 -4.13
C ARG A 42 -9.81 4.02 -5.51
N PHE A 43 -10.30 2.88 -5.96
CA PHE A 43 -9.96 2.31 -7.26
C PHE A 43 -10.83 2.88 -8.38
N PHE A 44 -12.14 2.94 -8.17
CA PHE A 44 -13.09 3.33 -9.19
C PHE A 44 -12.95 4.79 -9.63
N LEU A 45 -12.87 5.73 -8.68
CA LEU A 45 -12.79 7.16 -9.01
C LEU A 45 -11.46 7.57 -9.65
N SER A 46 -10.42 6.75 -9.54
CA SER A 46 -9.16 6.99 -10.25
C SER A 46 -9.22 6.65 -11.75
N LEU A 47 -10.16 5.79 -12.17
CA LEU A 47 -10.24 5.30 -13.57
C LEU A 47 -10.46 6.42 -14.59
N PRO A 48 -11.42 7.35 -14.40
CA PRO A 48 -11.62 8.45 -15.34
C PRO A 48 -10.36 9.31 -15.49
N VAL A 49 -9.68 9.61 -14.39
CA VAL A 49 -8.46 10.44 -14.37
C VAL A 49 -7.33 9.74 -15.14
N LEU A 50 -7.10 8.46 -14.85
CA LEU A 50 -6.09 7.64 -15.52
C LEU A 50 -6.41 7.48 -17.01
N TYR A 51 -7.67 7.20 -17.36
CA TYR A 51 -8.09 7.06 -18.75
C TYR A 51 -7.86 8.34 -19.56
N LEU A 52 -8.29 9.48 -19.02
CA LEU A 52 -8.09 10.79 -19.67
C LEU A 52 -6.61 11.11 -19.86
N TYR A 53 -5.79 10.83 -18.84
CA TYR A 53 -4.34 11.00 -18.95
C TYR A 53 -3.74 10.13 -20.05
N LEU A 54 -4.04 8.83 -20.08
CA LEU A 54 -3.52 7.89 -21.06
C LEU A 54 -3.93 8.29 -22.49
N LYS A 55 -5.19 8.70 -22.66
CA LYS A 55 -5.70 9.17 -23.95
C LYS A 55 -5.03 10.47 -24.41
N ALA A 56 -4.86 11.43 -23.50
CA ALA A 56 -4.24 12.71 -23.81
C ALA A 56 -2.75 12.57 -24.24
N HIS A 57 -2.06 11.55 -23.71
CA HIS A 57 -0.65 11.27 -24.05
C HIS A 57 -0.50 10.23 -25.17
N GLY A 58 -1.59 9.83 -25.83
CA GLY A 58 -1.54 8.88 -26.96
C GLY A 58 -1.10 7.47 -26.55
N ILE A 59 -1.19 7.11 -25.26
CA ILE A 59 -0.75 5.80 -24.77
C ILE A 59 -1.79 4.76 -25.15
N SER A 60 -1.36 3.75 -25.93
CA SER A 60 -2.24 2.67 -26.38
C SER A 60 -2.76 1.85 -25.20
N MET A 61 -4.08 1.69 -25.14
CA MET A 61 -4.78 0.84 -24.15
C MET A 61 -4.67 -0.65 -24.48
N LYS A 62 -4.15 -1.04 -25.64
CA LYS A 62 -4.04 -2.46 -26.02
C LYS A 62 -3.04 -3.17 -25.07
N MET A 63 -3.47 -4.29 -24.51
CA MET A 63 -2.65 -5.16 -23.65
C MET A 63 -2.71 -6.58 -24.23
N SER A 64 -1.60 -7.30 -24.17
CA SER A 64 -1.55 -8.70 -24.59
C SER A 64 -2.44 -9.56 -23.65
N LYS A 65 -2.95 -10.70 -24.12
CA LYS A 65 -3.73 -11.61 -23.27
C LYS A 65 -2.90 -12.13 -22.10
N GLU A 66 -1.62 -12.36 -22.32
CA GLU A 66 -0.69 -12.80 -21.29
C GLU A 66 -0.51 -11.74 -20.20
N ASP A 67 -0.24 -10.50 -20.59
CA ASP A 67 -0.07 -9.39 -19.64
C ASP A 67 -1.37 -9.09 -18.88
N LEU A 68 -2.51 -9.19 -19.56
CA LEU A 68 -3.82 -9.02 -18.93
C LEU A 68 -4.06 -10.11 -17.87
N THR A 69 -3.77 -11.37 -18.18
CA THR A 69 -3.89 -12.48 -17.23
C THR A 69 -2.97 -12.27 -16.03
N LYS A 70 -1.71 -11.90 -16.25
CA LYS A 70 -0.77 -11.56 -15.17
C LYS A 70 -1.27 -10.39 -14.32
N THR A 71 -1.84 -9.36 -14.96
CA THR A 71 -2.42 -8.19 -14.27
C THR A 71 -3.62 -8.58 -13.41
N VAL A 72 -4.52 -9.42 -13.92
CA VAL A 72 -5.66 -9.93 -13.15
C VAL A 72 -5.18 -10.74 -11.95
N LEU A 73 -4.24 -11.68 -12.14
CA LEU A 73 -3.69 -12.50 -11.05
C LEU A 73 -3.06 -11.65 -9.95
N VAL A 74 -2.17 -10.72 -10.32
CA VAL A 74 -1.49 -9.87 -9.33
C VAL A 74 -2.45 -8.91 -8.64
N THR A 75 -3.55 -8.54 -9.31
CA THR A 75 -4.56 -7.65 -8.71
C THR A 75 -5.45 -8.42 -7.75
N VAL A 76 -5.98 -9.55 -8.15
CA VAL A 76 -6.92 -10.34 -7.32
C VAL A 76 -6.23 -10.88 -6.07
N PHE A 77 -5.07 -11.52 -6.22
CA PHE A 77 -4.34 -12.16 -5.13
C PHE A 77 -3.32 -11.26 -4.44
N GLY A 78 -3.03 -10.12 -5.00
CA GLY A 78 -2.08 -9.15 -4.46
C GLY A 78 -2.74 -7.80 -4.19
N TYR A 79 -2.62 -6.87 -5.10
CA TYR A 79 -2.95 -5.46 -4.92
C TYR A 79 -4.39 -5.18 -4.43
N GLY A 80 -5.40 -5.68 -5.14
CA GLY A 80 -6.81 -5.55 -4.75
C GLY A 80 -7.17 -6.42 -3.54
N GLY A 81 -6.66 -7.66 -3.51
CA GLY A 81 -6.83 -8.57 -2.38
C GLY A 81 -6.27 -7.99 -1.08
N THR A 82 -5.09 -7.36 -1.15
CA THR A 82 -4.52 -6.63 -0.01
C THR A 82 -5.45 -5.54 0.51
N ALA A 83 -6.01 -4.73 -0.38
CA ALA A 83 -6.91 -3.65 0.02
C ALA A 83 -8.18 -4.20 0.70
N VAL A 84 -8.77 -5.27 0.15
CA VAL A 84 -9.93 -5.94 0.75
C VAL A 84 -9.59 -6.44 2.16
N LEU A 85 -8.50 -7.19 2.30
CA LEU A 85 -8.11 -7.79 3.59
C LEU A 85 -7.77 -6.72 4.63
N LEU A 86 -6.95 -5.73 4.26
CA LEU A 86 -6.54 -4.66 5.17
C LEU A 86 -7.72 -3.79 5.60
N PHE A 87 -8.56 -3.35 4.67
CA PHE A 87 -9.68 -2.48 4.99
C PHE A 87 -10.77 -3.23 5.76
N SER A 88 -11.00 -4.51 5.45
CA SER A 88 -11.90 -5.35 6.24
C SER A 88 -11.38 -5.60 7.66
N SER A 89 -10.07 -5.62 7.89
CA SER A 89 -9.53 -5.75 9.25
C SER A 89 -9.88 -4.56 10.15
N TYR A 90 -10.07 -3.36 9.57
CA TYR A 90 -10.47 -2.16 10.31
C TYR A 90 -11.89 -2.25 10.91
N ASP A 91 -12.71 -3.18 10.45
CA ASP A 91 -14.03 -3.45 11.04
C ASP A 91 -13.93 -4.25 12.35
N PHE A 92 -12.80 -4.91 12.61
CA PHE A 92 -12.61 -5.83 13.73
C PHE A 92 -11.56 -5.35 14.74
N ILE A 93 -10.56 -4.59 14.30
CA ILE A 93 -9.47 -4.09 15.13
C ILE A 93 -9.13 -2.63 14.75
N PRO A 94 -8.55 -1.85 15.66
CA PRO A 94 -8.12 -0.48 15.37
C PRO A 94 -7.21 -0.42 14.14
N SER A 95 -7.39 0.61 13.31
CA SER A 95 -6.63 0.77 12.07
C SER A 95 -5.11 0.84 12.28
N GLY A 96 -4.66 1.41 13.42
CA GLY A 96 -3.24 1.41 13.80
C GLY A 96 -2.69 0.00 14.05
N MET A 97 -3.45 -0.87 14.73
CA MET A 97 -3.08 -2.27 14.93
C MET A 97 -3.06 -3.05 13.62
N SER A 98 -4.09 -2.86 12.77
CA SER A 98 -4.17 -3.48 11.46
C SER A 98 -2.97 -3.12 10.58
N THR A 99 -2.65 -1.83 10.50
CA THR A 99 -1.49 -1.34 9.75
C THR A 99 -0.18 -1.86 10.32
N THR A 100 -0.03 -1.90 11.64
CA THR A 100 1.17 -2.47 12.29
C THR A 100 1.40 -3.92 11.87
N ILE A 101 0.35 -4.74 11.89
CA ILE A 101 0.44 -6.15 11.47
C ILE A 101 0.71 -6.24 9.96
N HIS A 102 0.04 -5.41 9.15
CA HIS A 102 0.27 -5.34 7.70
C HIS A 102 1.74 -5.03 7.37
N PHE A 103 2.40 -4.18 8.15
CA PHE A 103 3.82 -3.81 7.96
C PHE A 103 4.82 -4.95 8.19
N MET A 104 4.37 -6.16 8.43
CA MET A 104 5.22 -7.35 8.27
C MET A 104 5.54 -7.67 6.79
N TYR A 105 4.87 -7.02 5.83
CA TYR A 105 5.08 -7.33 4.41
C TYR A 105 6.53 -7.19 3.90
N PRO A 106 7.41 -6.30 4.40
CA PRO A 106 8.82 -6.30 3.98
C PRO A 106 9.55 -7.59 4.38
N VAL A 107 9.23 -8.15 5.56
CA VAL A 107 9.73 -9.46 5.99
C VAL A 107 9.29 -10.53 5.01
N PHE A 108 7.99 -10.59 4.69
CA PHE A 108 7.44 -11.55 3.73
C PHE A 108 8.01 -11.35 2.32
N THR A 109 8.25 -10.11 1.90
CA THR A 109 8.89 -9.82 0.61
C THR A 109 10.30 -10.39 0.53
N ILE A 110 11.10 -10.19 1.57
CA ILE A 110 12.48 -10.71 1.62
C ILE A 110 12.48 -12.23 1.68
N LEU A 111 11.67 -12.82 2.57
CA LEU A 111 11.53 -14.28 2.66
C LEU A 111 11.04 -14.88 1.35
N GLY A 112 10.06 -14.27 0.70
CA GLY A 112 9.56 -14.71 -0.60
C GLY A 112 10.63 -14.62 -1.69
N CYS A 113 11.42 -13.55 -1.73
CA CYS A 113 12.56 -13.44 -2.66
C CYS A 113 13.63 -14.51 -2.38
N MET A 114 13.92 -14.82 -1.12
CA MET A 114 14.88 -15.89 -0.76
C MET A 114 14.38 -17.27 -1.17
N ILE A 115 13.14 -17.61 -0.82
CA ILE A 115 12.59 -18.96 -0.97
C ILE A 115 12.26 -19.25 -2.45
N PHE A 116 11.53 -18.35 -3.11
CA PHE A 116 11.00 -18.60 -4.45
C PHE A 116 11.94 -18.15 -5.56
N LEU A 117 12.74 -17.11 -5.34
CA LEU A 117 13.63 -16.53 -6.34
C LEU A 117 15.10 -16.88 -6.11
N LYS A 118 15.41 -17.50 -4.97
CA LYS A 118 16.79 -17.84 -4.57
C LYS A 118 17.72 -16.60 -4.54
N ASP A 119 17.15 -15.42 -4.30
CA ASP A 119 17.90 -14.17 -4.19
C ASP A 119 18.81 -14.23 -2.96
N LYS A 120 20.06 -13.77 -3.13
CA LYS A 120 20.97 -13.59 -1.99
C LYS A 120 20.53 -12.35 -1.20
N VAL A 121 20.34 -12.50 0.10
CA VAL A 121 20.00 -11.39 0.99
C VAL A 121 21.23 -11.06 1.83
N SER A 122 21.66 -9.79 1.80
CA SER A 122 22.77 -9.34 2.60
C SER A 122 22.37 -9.28 4.09
N PRO A 123 23.30 -9.52 5.05
CA PRO A 123 23.02 -9.34 6.47
C PRO A 123 22.52 -7.94 6.80
N MET A 124 22.95 -6.93 6.03
CA MET A 124 22.49 -5.55 6.20
C MET A 124 21.00 -5.38 5.87
N LYS A 125 20.49 -6.08 4.84
CA LYS A 125 19.05 -6.08 4.55
C LYS A 125 18.23 -6.75 5.67
N LEU A 126 18.75 -7.83 6.24
CA LEU A 126 18.11 -8.47 7.41
C LEU A 126 18.08 -7.54 8.62
N LEU A 127 19.17 -6.81 8.87
CA LEU A 127 19.21 -5.79 9.93
C LEU A 127 18.17 -4.69 9.67
N CYS A 128 18.07 -4.19 8.45
CA CYS A 128 17.05 -3.18 8.09
C CYS A 128 15.63 -3.70 8.34
N VAL A 129 15.35 -4.94 7.98
CA VAL A 129 14.04 -5.58 8.25
C VAL A 129 13.78 -5.69 9.75
N ALA A 130 14.77 -6.10 10.53
CA ALA A 130 14.65 -6.19 11.99
C ALA A 130 14.40 -4.80 12.62
N LEU A 131 15.09 -3.76 12.15
CA LEU A 131 14.88 -2.38 12.59
C LEU A 131 13.47 -1.88 12.21
N CYS A 132 13.02 -2.12 10.97
CA CYS A 132 11.68 -1.75 10.53
C CYS A 132 10.61 -2.46 11.36
N PHE A 133 10.72 -3.77 11.51
CA PHE A 133 9.77 -4.57 12.28
C PHE A 133 9.74 -4.16 13.76
N GLY A 134 10.91 -4.04 14.40
CA GLY A 134 11.02 -3.56 15.77
C GLY A 134 10.45 -2.16 15.95
N GLY A 135 10.74 -1.25 15.01
CA GLY A 135 10.20 0.11 15.02
C GLY A 135 8.67 0.15 14.90
N VAL A 136 8.10 -0.68 14.03
CA VAL A 136 6.64 -0.81 13.86
C VAL A 136 5.99 -1.40 15.11
N LEU A 137 6.60 -2.38 15.76
CA LEU A 137 6.10 -2.94 17.03
C LEU A 137 6.06 -1.89 18.16
N LEU A 138 6.95 -0.91 18.17
CA LEU A 138 6.93 0.18 19.14
C LEU A 138 5.73 1.13 18.98
N PHE A 139 5.07 1.14 17.81
CA PHE A 139 3.82 1.89 17.61
C PHE A 139 2.57 1.15 18.11
N TYR A 140 2.72 -0.13 18.46
CA TYR A 140 1.61 -0.93 18.98
C TYR A 140 1.22 -0.45 20.39
N ASN A 141 -0.08 -0.20 20.59
CA ASN A 141 -0.64 0.16 21.89
C ASN A 141 -1.47 -1.01 22.43
N GLU A 142 -1.19 -1.47 23.66
CA GLU A 142 -1.78 -2.66 24.27
C GLU A 142 -3.26 -2.48 24.70
N GLU A 143 -3.80 -1.25 24.67
CA GLU A 143 -5.17 -0.96 25.12
C GLU A 143 -6.28 -1.50 24.22
N SER A 144 -5.93 -2.07 23.08
CA SER A 144 -6.90 -2.61 22.12
C SER A 144 -6.92 -4.14 22.15
N SER A 145 -7.86 -4.73 22.89
CA SER A 145 -8.21 -6.14 22.76
C SER A 145 -8.70 -6.42 21.32
N GLY A 146 -7.88 -7.14 20.52
CA GLY A 146 -8.15 -7.34 19.11
C GLY A 146 -8.86 -8.65 18.82
N SER A 147 -9.79 -8.62 17.87
CA SER A 147 -10.38 -9.82 17.27
C SER A 147 -9.32 -10.63 16.53
N LEU A 148 -9.23 -11.92 16.75
CA LEU A 148 -8.35 -12.84 16.04
C LEU A 148 -8.61 -12.79 14.52
N ILE A 149 -9.88 -12.61 14.11
CA ILE A 149 -10.26 -12.45 12.69
C ILE A 149 -9.60 -11.19 12.10
N GLY A 150 -9.70 -10.06 12.80
CA GLY A 150 -9.09 -8.81 12.35
C GLY A 150 -7.56 -8.92 12.24
N MET A 151 -6.91 -9.55 13.21
CA MET A 151 -5.47 -9.80 13.17
C MET A 151 -5.08 -10.72 12.01
N ALA A 152 -5.84 -11.79 11.76
CA ALA A 152 -5.60 -12.71 10.64
C ALA A 152 -5.77 -12.00 9.28
N LEU A 153 -6.79 -11.16 9.12
CA LEU A 153 -7.00 -10.37 7.90
C LEU A 153 -5.85 -9.39 7.66
N ALA A 154 -5.40 -8.69 8.70
CA ALA A 154 -4.26 -7.78 8.59
C ALA A 154 -2.96 -8.53 8.26
N PHE A 155 -2.71 -9.69 8.86
CA PHE A 155 -1.55 -10.54 8.57
C PHE A 155 -1.56 -11.06 7.12
N LEU A 156 -2.70 -11.58 6.66
CA LEU A 156 -2.88 -12.04 5.28
C LEU A 156 -2.70 -10.90 4.29
N SER A 157 -3.13 -9.68 4.63
CA SER A 157 -2.91 -8.50 3.79
C SER A 157 -1.42 -8.21 3.59
N GLY A 158 -0.58 -8.44 4.60
CA GLY A 158 0.88 -8.34 4.47
C GLY A 158 1.46 -9.38 3.51
N ILE A 159 0.97 -10.63 3.56
CA ILE A 159 1.38 -11.69 2.64
C ILE A 159 0.98 -11.37 1.20
N THR A 160 -0.26 -10.95 0.98
CA THR A 160 -0.76 -10.60 -0.36
C THR A 160 -0.04 -9.38 -0.93
N TYR A 161 0.33 -8.40 -0.11
CA TYR A 161 1.12 -7.25 -0.55
C TYR A 161 2.56 -7.63 -0.91
N ALA A 162 3.17 -8.53 -0.15
CA ALA A 162 4.47 -9.10 -0.50
C ALA A 162 4.42 -9.85 -1.84
N PHE A 163 3.38 -10.66 -2.06
CA PHE A 163 3.14 -11.31 -3.35
C PHE A 163 3.01 -10.28 -4.49
N TYR A 164 2.20 -9.22 -4.32
CA TYR A 164 2.09 -8.13 -5.29
C TYR A 164 3.46 -7.54 -5.63
N THR A 165 4.24 -7.21 -4.63
CA THR A 165 5.55 -6.56 -4.76
C THR A 165 6.56 -7.44 -5.51
N ILE A 166 6.64 -8.72 -5.14
CA ILE A 166 7.55 -9.70 -5.77
C ILE A 166 7.11 -9.97 -7.21
N TYR A 167 5.83 -10.24 -7.40
CA TYR A 167 5.28 -10.57 -8.73
C TYR A 167 5.43 -9.38 -9.68
N LEU A 168 5.12 -8.16 -9.24
CA LEU A 168 5.35 -6.95 -10.02
C LEU A 168 6.81 -6.84 -10.46
N GLY A 169 7.77 -7.06 -9.57
CA GLY A 169 9.19 -6.95 -9.84
C GLY A 169 9.76 -8.03 -10.77
N ARG A 170 9.08 -9.16 -10.96
CA ARG A 170 9.64 -10.35 -11.64
C ARG A 170 8.81 -10.88 -12.81
N SER A 171 7.52 -10.54 -12.91
CA SER A 171 6.63 -11.07 -13.96
C SER A 171 6.81 -10.46 -15.34
N GLY A 172 7.58 -9.39 -15.44
CA GLY A 172 7.69 -8.59 -16.68
C GLY A 172 6.67 -7.45 -16.76
N LEU A 173 5.69 -7.37 -15.86
CA LEU A 173 4.70 -6.29 -15.83
C LEU A 173 5.33 -4.91 -15.63
N GLN A 174 6.49 -4.83 -14.97
CA GLN A 174 7.26 -3.59 -14.81
C GLN A 174 7.77 -3.00 -16.15
N LYS A 175 7.69 -3.74 -17.25
CA LYS A 175 8.02 -3.26 -18.62
C LYS A 175 6.85 -2.50 -19.26
N ILE A 176 5.64 -2.75 -18.79
CA ILE A 176 4.44 -2.04 -19.25
C ILE A 176 4.51 -0.59 -18.76
N GLU A 177 3.94 0.33 -19.54
CA GLU A 177 3.77 1.71 -19.09
C GLU A 177 3.02 1.74 -17.76
N THR A 178 3.58 2.41 -16.75
CA THR A 178 3.17 2.23 -15.36
C THR A 178 1.74 2.71 -15.11
N LEU A 179 1.32 3.85 -15.67
CA LEU A 179 -0.05 4.36 -15.50
C LEU A 179 -1.10 3.50 -16.22
N LYS A 180 -0.72 2.88 -17.34
CA LYS A 180 -1.55 1.90 -18.02
C LYS A 180 -1.75 0.65 -17.17
N LEU A 181 -0.69 0.15 -16.57
CA LEU A 181 -0.78 -1.00 -15.66
C LEU A 181 -1.67 -0.66 -14.46
N ILE A 182 -1.49 0.52 -13.84
CA ILE A 182 -2.31 0.99 -12.73
C ILE A 182 -3.79 1.10 -13.13
N PHE A 183 -4.09 1.60 -14.34
CA PHE A 183 -5.47 1.67 -14.83
C PHE A 183 -6.12 0.27 -14.84
N TYR A 184 -5.47 -0.73 -15.43
CA TYR A 184 -6.01 -2.08 -15.49
C TYR A 184 -6.11 -2.73 -14.10
N MET A 185 -5.12 -2.54 -13.24
CA MET A 185 -5.16 -3.03 -11.86
C MET A 185 -6.32 -2.38 -11.09
N ASN A 186 -6.51 -1.07 -11.21
CA ASN A 186 -7.61 -0.38 -10.54
C ASN A 186 -8.98 -0.82 -11.09
N ALA A 187 -9.09 -1.06 -12.41
CA ALA A 187 -10.33 -1.55 -13.01
C ALA A 187 -10.70 -2.96 -12.48
N VAL A 188 -9.73 -3.88 -12.41
CA VAL A 188 -9.93 -5.23 -11.86
C VAL A 188 -10.25 -5.17 -10.37
N ALA A 189 -9.53 -4.37 -9.60
CA ALA A 189 -9.77 -4.20 -8.16
C ALA A 189 -11.15 -3.59 -7.89
N ALA A 190 -11.53 -2.53 -8.63
CA ALA A 190 -12.85 -1.92 -8.50
C ALA A 190 -13.97 -2.92 -8.83
N ALA A 191 -13.84 -3.69 -9.92
CA ALA A 191 -14.83 -4.71 -10.28
C ALA A 191 -14.98 -5.79 -9.21
N MET A 192 -13.86 -6.31 -8.70
CA MET A 192 -13.84 -7.31 -7.62
C MET A 192 -14.51 -6.78 -6.34
N ILE A 193 -14.13 -5.58 -5.91
CA ILE A 193 -14.66 -4.98 -4.69
C ILE A 193 -16.13 -4.58 -4.85
N PHE A 194 -16.53 -4.13 -6.05
CA PHE A 194 -17.94 -3.84 -6.35
C PHE A 194 -18.82 -5.08 -6.17
N VAL A 195 -18.42 -6.21 -6.77
CA VAL A 195 -19.15 -7.48 -6.62
C VAL A 195 -19.24 -7.86 -5.13
N MET A 196 -18.14 -7.74 -4.39
CA MET A 196 -18.13 -8.03 -2.96
C MET A 196 -19.02 -7.05 -2.16
N ALA A 197 -18.99 -5.75 -2.47
CA ALA A 197 -19.78 -4.74 -1.77
C ALA A 197 -21.29 -4.93 -2.00
N VAL A 198 -21.69 -5.30 -3.23
CA VAL A 198 -23.08 -5.61 -3.57
C VAL A 198 -23.54 -6.91 -2.91
N SER A 199 -22.75 -7.98 -2.98
CA SER A 199 -23.10 -9.28 -2.39
C SER A 199 -23.21 -9.25 -0.86
N THR A 200 -22.44 -8.38 -0.20
CA THR A 200 -22.47 -8.18 1.26
C THR A 200 -23.40 -7.05 1.70
N GLN A 201 -24.17 -6.45 0.77
CA GLN A 201 -25.06 -5.31 1.02
C GLN A 201 -24.36 -4.09 1.65
N ARG A 202 -23.05 -3.94 1.40
CA ARG A 202 -22.22 -2.83 1.89
C ARG A 202 -21.95 -1.75 0.83
N PHE A 203 -22.51 -1.88 -0.35
CA PHE A 203 -22.43 -0.84 -1.37
C PHE A 203 -23.32 0.35 -0.97
N THR A 204 -22.79 1.55 -0.96
CA THR A 204 -23.53 2.77 -0.63
C THR A 204 -23.09 3.94 -1.50
N LEU A 205 -24.07 4.73 -1.94
CA LEU A 205 -23.87 6.04 -2.60
C LEU A 205 -24.20 7.21 -1.66
N GLN A 206 -24.64 6.91 -0.42
CA GLN A 206 -25.09 7.91 0.54
C GLN A 206 -23.89 8.48 1.30
N LEU A 207 -23.09 9.28 0.61
CA LEU A 207 -21.94 9.97 1.20
C LEU A 207 -22.24 11.47 1.28
N THR A 208 -21.74 12.09 2.36
CA THR A 208 -21.74 13.56 2.46
C THR A 208 -20.85 14.18 1.37
N PRO A 209 -21.08 15.46 0.97
CA PRO A 209 -20.23 16.14 0.00
C PRO A 209 -18.75 16.12 0.36
N LEU A 210 -18.43 16.26 1.66
CA LEU A 210 -17.06 16.14 2.16
C LEU A 210 -16.46 14.74 1.90
N ALA A 211 -17.22 13.68 2.18
CA ALA A 211 -16.78 12.31 1.95
C ALA A 211 -16.57 12.01 0.46
N TRP A 212 -17.42 12.54 -0.43
CA TRP A 212 -17.23 12.46 -1.89
C TRP A 212 -15.96 13.18 -2.34
N GLY A 213 -15.74 14.42 -1.88
CA GLY A 213 -14.50 15.16 -2.16
C GLY A 213 -13.26 14.41 -1.65
N THR A 214 -13.35 13.88 -0.44
CA THR A 214 -12.27 13.06 0.16
C THR A 214 -12.01 11.81 -0.65
N ALA A 215 -13.04 11.09 -1.11
CA ALA A 215 -12.89 9.89 -1.92
C ALA A 215 -12.21 10.17 -3.27
N LEU A 216 -12.53 11.31 -3.90
CA LEU A 216 -11.91 11.73 -5.17
C LEU A 216 -10.42 12.08 -4.97
N VAL A 217 -10.08 12.83 -3.93
CA VAL A 217 -8.69 13.15 -3.57
C VAL A 217 -7.94 11.86 -3.21
N PHE A 218 -8.52 11.00 -2.42
CA PHE A 218 -7.96 9.70 -2.04
C PHE A 218 -7.63 8.85 -3.25
N ALA A 219 -8.60 8.66 -4.18
CA ALA A 219 -8.41 7.88 -5.39
C ALA A 219 -7.29 8.44 -6.28
N SER A 220 -7.28 9.76 -6.48
CA SER A 220 -6.29 10.42 -7.34
C SER A 220 -4.90 10.40 -6.71
N ALA A 221 -4.77 10.79 -5.45
CA ALA A 221 -3.48 10.85 -4.75
C ALA A 221 -2.85 9.46 -4.60
N THR A 222 -3.63 8.45 -4.20
CA THR A 222 -3.09 7.09 -4.04
C THR A 222 -2.70 6.46 -5.36
N SER A 223 -3.45 6.69 -6.45
CA SER A 223 -3.14 6.09 -7.75
C SER A 223 -2.02 6.82 -8.49
N LEU A 224 -2.06 8.17 -8.54
CA LEU A 224 -1.11 8.96 -9.32
C LEU A 224 0.21 9.23 -8.59
N ILE A 225 0.22 9.21 -7.26
CA ILE A 225 1.44 9.46 -6.48
C ILE A 225 1.85 8.19 -5.73
N GLY A 226 0.94 7.62 -4.94
CA GLY A 226 1.24 6.44 -4.14
C GLY A 226 1.64 5.24 -5.00
N VAL A 227 0.72 4.69 -5.77
CA VAL A 227 0.97 3.45 -6.54
C VAL A 227 2.00 3.66 -7.65
N LEU A 228 1.93 4.79 -8.38
CA LEU A 228 2.93 5.12 -9.40
C LEU A 228 4.33 5.22 -8.79
N GLY A 229 4.46 5.91 -7.65
CA GLY A 229 5.74 6.05 -6.96
C GLY A 229 6.29 4.71 -6.49
N TYR A 230 5.45 3.85 -5.89
CA TYR A 230 5.85 2.52 -5.44
C TYR A 230 6.26 1.60 -6.60
N GLN A 231 5.45 1.52 -7.66
CA GLN A 231 5.78 0.70 -8.83
C GLN A 231 7.05 1.17 -9.53
N THR A 232 7.27 2.48 -9.57
CA THR A 232 8.53 3.07 -10.07
C THR A 232 9.71 2.65 -9.18
N GLY A 233 9.52 2.64 -7.87
CA GLY A 233 10.50 2.12 -6.92
C GLY A 233 10.83 0.65 -7.18
N VAL A 234 9.81 -0.22 -7.21
CA VAL A 234 10.00 -1.65 -7.51
C VAL A 234 10.74 -1.87 -8.82
N LYS A 235 10.44 -1.07 -9.85
CA LYS A 235 11.10 -1.13 -11.16
C LYS A 235 12.59 -0.79 -11.10
N TYR A 236 12.98 0.22 -10.32
CA TYR A 236 14.35 0.76 -10.36
C TYR A 236 15.27 0.24 -9.26
N ILE A 237 14.73 -0.09 -8.08
CA ILE A 237 15.51 -0.55 -6.93
C ILE A 237 15.14 -1.96 -6.45
N GLY A 238 14.21 -2.61 -7.16
CA GLY A 238 13.76 -3.95 -6.87
C GLY A 238 12.78 -4.06 -5.68
N PRO A 239 12.10 -5.22 -5.56
CA PRO A 239 11.03 -5.41 -4.58
C PRO A 239 11.51 -5.34 -3.13
N GLN A 240 12.71 -5.87 -2.81
CA GLN A 240 13.26 -5.88 -1.46
C GLN A 240 13.53 -4.46 -0.95
N ASN A 241 14.25 -3.63 -1.74
CA ASN A 241 14.58 -2.26 -1.33
C ASN A 241 13.33 -1.38 -1.28
N ALA A 242 12.41 -1.50 -2.25
CA ALA A 242 11.16 -0.76 -2.27
C ALA A 242 10.29 -1.09 -1.05
N SER A 243 10.17 -2.36 -0.65
CA SER A 243 9.39 -2.77 0.52
C SER A 243 9.97 -2.21 1.83
N ILE A 244 11.30 -2.20 1.99
CA ILE A 244 11.95 -1.61 3.18
C ILE A 244 11.73 -0.09 3.21
N LEU A 245 11.92 0.62 2.09
CA LEU A 245 11.74 2.07 2.03
C LEU A 245 10.29 2.49 2.28
N SER A 246 9.31 1.65 1.92
CA SER A 246 7.90 1.93 2.19
C SER A 246 7.54 1.88 3.67
N THR A 247 8.38 1.36 4.55
CA THR A 247 8.17 1.45 6.01
C THR A 247 8.27 2.88 6.55
N PHE A 248 8.55 3.87 5.69
CA PHE A 248 8.35 5.28 6.02
C PHE A 248 6.85 5.65 6.18
N GLU A 249 5.94 4.85 5.66
CA GLU A 249 4.49 5.02 5.74
C GLU A 249 3.96 5.12 7.20
N PRO A 250 4.33 4.23 8.16
CA PRO A 250 3.92 4.35 9.56
C PRO A 250 4.31 5.68 10.20
N ILE A 251 5.47 6.24 9.83
CA ILE A 251 5.92 7.55 10.35
C ILE A 251 4.92 8.63 9.93
N THR A 252 4.48 8.61 8.69
CA THR A 252 3.46 9.55 8.20
C THR A 252 2.13 9.36 8.94
N SER A 253 1.72 8.11 9.17
CA SER A 253 0.50 7.82 9.95
C SER A 253 0.57 8.35 11.37
N VAL A 254 1.73 8.23 12.03
CA VAL A 254 1.98 8.81 13.37
C VAL A 254 1.90 10.33 13.33
N ILE A 255 2.53 10.99 12.35
CA ILE A 255 2.47 12.44 12.20
C ILE A 255 1.02 12.90 12.04
N ILE A 256 0.22 12.22 11.22
CA ILE A 256 -1.20 12.52 11.06
C ILE A 256 -1.97 12.29 12.36
N GLY A 257 -1.68 11.20 13.08
CA GLY A 257 -2.25 10.91 14.40
C GLY A 257 -2.06 12.09 15.37
N ILE A 258 -0.85 12.60 15.46
CA ILE A 258 -0.52 13.75 16.33
C ILE A 258 -1.21 15.03 15.84
N LEU A 259 -1.08 15.38 14.57
CA LEU A 259 -1.53 16.69 14.04
C LEU A 259 -3.05 16.78 13.88
N VAL A 260 -3.70 15.68 13.47
CA VAL A 260 -5.14 15.67 13.14
C VAL A 260 -5.97 15.13 14.30
N TYR A 261 -5.49 14.08 14.95
CA TYR A 261 -6.22 13.40 16.02
C TYR A 261 -5.73 13.77 17.41
N GLN A 262 -4.70 14.63 17.52
CA GLN A 262 -4.09 15.10 18.77
C GLN A 262 -3.63 13.95 19.69
N GLU A 263 -3.17 12.86 19.06
CA GLU A 263 -2.63 11.71 19.79
C GLU A 263 -1.32 12.11 20.52
N SER A 264 -1.09 11.54 21.69
CA SER A 264 0.09 11.84 22.50
C SER A 264 1.36 11.27 21.84
N PHE A 265 2.42 12.08 21.75
CA PHE A 265 3.72 11.63 21.27
C PHE A 265 4.51 11.00 22.43
N SER A 266 4.69 9.70 22.35
CA SER A 266 5.41 8.93 23.37
C SER A 266 6.88 8.67 23.03
N VAL A 267 7.69 8.35 24.04
CA VAL A 267 9.08 7.92 23.83
C VAL A 267 9.15 6.65 22.97
N ARG A 268 8.19 5.73 23.11
CA ARG A 268 8.07 4.53 22.26
C ARG A 268 7.91 4.91 20.79
N THR A 269 7.04 5.89 20.51
CA THR A 269 6.80 6.42 19.17
C THR A 269 8.07 7.03 18.57
N LEU A 270 8.82 7.82 19.38
CA LEU A 270 10.10 8.39 18.96
C LEU A 270 11.11 7.30 18.58
N LEU A 271 11.29 6.30 19.44
CA LEU A 271 12.22 5.20 19.20
C LEU A 271 11.82 4.39 17.96
N GLY A 272 10.52 4.14 17.77
CA GLY A 272 9.99 3.48 16.56
C GLY A 272 10.34 4.25 15.29
N CYS A 273 10.13 5.57 15.28
CA CYS A 273 10.51 6.44 14.16
C CYS A 273 12.02 6.38 13.89
N LEU A 274 12.86 6.44 14.93
CA LEU A 274 14.32 6.38 14.78
C LEU A 274 14.78 5.03 14.19
N CYS A 275 14.22 3.92 14.62
CA CYS A 275 14.52 2.60 14.06
C CYS A 275 14.18 2.54 12.56
N ILE A 276 12.99 2.99 12.16
CA ILE A 276 12.54 2.98 10.76
C ILE A 276 13.41 3.92 9.91
N LEU A 277 13.63 5.15 10.37
CA LEU A 277 14.50 6.12 9.67
C LEU A 277 15.92 5.59 9.48
N SER A 278 16.48 4.91 10.49
CA SER A 278 17.80 4.29 10.40
C SER A 278 17.83 3.24 9.28
N ALA A 279 16.82 2.36 9.22
CA ALA A 279 16.72 1.35 8.16
C ALA A 279 16.59 1.99 6.77
N VAL A 280 15.75 3.01 6.61
CA VAL A 280 15.56 3.74 5.35
C VAL A 280 16.88 4.38 4.88
N VAL A 281 17.61 5.04 5.79
CA VAL A 281 18.92 5.66 5.48
C VAL A 281 19.96 4.62 5.08
N ILE A 282 20.00 3.47 5.78
CA ILE A 282 20.92 2.36 5.46
C ILE A 282 20.62 1.85 4.04
N VAL A 283 19.37 1.52 3.72
CA VAL A 283 19.00 1.02 2.37
C VAL A 283 19.30 2.06 1.29
N ALA A 284 19.05 3.33 1.56
CA ALA A 284 19.34 4.40 0.60
C ALA A 284 20.84 4.51 0.28
N LYS A 285 21.72 4.22 1.25
CA LYS A 285 23.19 4.27 1.10
C LYS A 285 23.82 2.96 0.63
N MET A 286 23.11 1.83 0.71
CA MET A 286 23.64 0.55 0.20
C MET A 286 23.93 0.67 -1.28
N LYS A 287 25.09 0.22 -1.71
CA LYS A 287 25.41 -0.03 -3.14
C LYS A 287 25.03 -1.48 -3.42
N ASP A 288 24.26 -1.72 -4.47
CA ASP A 288 23.95 -3.08 -4.95
C ASP A 288 25.19 -3.79 -5.48
#